data_77d832e494d9fb3b0dc69e5d98eeeca6
#
_entry.id   77d832e494d9fb3b0dc69e5d98eeeca6
#
_cell.length_a   1.000
_cell.length_b   1.000
_cell.length_c   1.000
_cell.angle_alpha   90.00
_cell.angle_beta   90.00
_cell.angle_gamma   90.00
#
_symmetry.space_group_name_H-M   'P 1'
#
loop_
_entity.id
_entity.type
_entity.pdbx_description
1 polymer ?
#
loop_
_entity_poly.entity_id
_entity_poly.type
_entity_poly.pdbx_seq_one_letter_code
_entity_poly.pdbx_strand_id
1 'polypeptide(L)'
;MLAYLADVIVNGNPDVKKVDHERVLRTKPIIGYLHTGMEKTGEELTYLQGPTNVTRMDYVSPLFNELVFSLATEKLLDVEIPPRATWIRMLMCELNRMSSQVLWLATNGMDLGAVSMMIYGFRERESILAFFEKVTGLRMNHNYIRPGGVAADLPEGWRDDVLGILD
;
A
#
# COMPACT_ATOMS: atom_id res chain seq x y z
N MET A 1 -17.86 7.27 1.50
CA MET A 1 -17.18 8.48 2.03
C MET A 1 -16.05 8.93 1.13
N LEU A 2 -15.04 8.12 0.81
CA LEU A 2 -13.95 8.50 -0.12
C LEU A 2 -14.43 8.93 -1.52
N ALA A 3 -15.43 8.25 -2.08
CA ALA A 3 -16.01 8.64 -3.35
C ALA A 3 -16.75 10.00 -3.29
N TYR A 4 -17.35 10.32 -2.15
CA TYR A 4 -18.00 11.60 -1.90
C TYR A 4 -16.98 12.74 -1.80
N LEU A 5 -15.88 12.52 -1.08
CA LEU A 5 -14.77 13.49 -0.99
C LEU A 5 -14.12 13.75 -2.35
N ALA A 6 -13.89 12.70 -3.14
CA ALA A 6 -13.32 12.85 -4.47
C ALA A 6 -14.22 13.70 -5.39
N ASP A 7 -15.53 13.52 -5.34
CA ASP A 7 -16.47 14.25 -6.19
C ASP A 7 -16.68 15.71 -5.74
N VAL A 8 -16.69 15.97 -4.44
CA VAL A 8 -16.76 17.32 -3.87
C VAL A 8 -15.48 18.12 -4.13
N ILE A 9 -14.30 17.49 -4.03
CA ILE A 9 -13.00 18.15 -4.22
C ILE A 9 -12.74 18.40 -5.71
N VAL A 10 -13.08 17.47 -6.58
CA VAL A 10 -12.68 17.51 -8.00
C VAL A 10 -13.59 18.32 -8.87
N ASN A 11 -14.90 18.35 -8.63
CA ASN A 11 -15.85 18.93 -9.58
C ASN A 11 -16.56 20.20 -9.13
N GLY A 12 -16.53 20.56 -7.84
CA GLY A 12 -17.29 21.70 -7.34
C GLY A 12 -18.79 21.64 -7.74
N ASN A 13 -19.28 20.46 -8.13
CA ASN A 13 -20.60 20.27 -8.72
C ASN A 13 -21.69 20.34 -7.64
N PRO A 14 -22.58 21.35 -7.68
CA PRO A 14 -23.62 21.54 -6.69
C PRO A 14 -24.65 20.37 -6.65
N ASP A 15 -24.74 19.57 -7.71
CA ASP A 15 -25.71 18.46 -7.81
C ASP A 15 -25.33 17.23 -6.96
N VAL A 16 -24.10 17.16 -6.46
CA VAL A 16 -23.60 16.05 -5.60
C VAL A 16 -23.92 16.28 -4.13
N LYS A 17 -24.27 17.49 -3.74
CA LYS A 17 -24.59 17.89 -2.36
C LYS A 17 -26.01 17.54 -1.89
N LYS A 18 -26.60 16.44 -2.32
CA LYS A 18 -27.86 16.01 -1.73
C LYS A 18 -27.60 15.08 -0.54
N VAL A 19 -27.18 15.68 0.57
CA VAL A 19 -27.26 15.06 1.90
C VAL A 19 -28.46 15.65 2.63
N ASP A 20 -29.32 14.80 3.13
CA ASP A 20 -30.32 15.14 4.12
C ASP A 20 -29.79 14.72 5.47
N HIS A 21 -29.33 15.68 6.26
CA HIS A 21 -28.56 15.45 7.49
C HIS A 21 -27.32 14.56 7.24
N GLU A 22 -27.23 13.40 7.86
CA GLU A 22 -26.14 12.43 7.68
C GLU A 22 -26.43 11.36 6.60
N ARG A 23 -27.58 11.42 5.96
CA ARG A 23 -27.99 10.43 4.96
C ARG A 23 -27.51 10.82 3.58
N VAL A 24 -26.67 9.97 2.98
CA VAL A 24 -26.27 10.12 1.57
C VAL A 24 -27.43 9.73 0.66
N LEU A 25 -27.95 10.68 -0.13
CA LEU A 25 -29.08 10.45 -1.05
C LEU A 25 -28.61 10.01 -2.43
N ARG A 26 -27.46 10.53 -2.89
CA ARG A 26 -26.93 10.23 -4.22
C ARG A 26 -25.41 10.44 -4.25
N THR A 27 -24.70 9.54 -4.92
CA THR A 27 -23.26 9.66 -5.26
C THR A 27 -23.07 9.50 -6.76
N LYS A 28 -22.19 10.32 -7.35
CA LYS A 28 -21.77 10.20 -8.75
C LYS A 28 -20.25 10.11 -8.79
N PRO A 29 -19.66 8.89 -8.88
CA PRO A 29 -18.23 8.75 -9.01
C PRO A 29 -17.78 9.23 -10.40
N ILE A 30 -16.68 9.97 -10.44
CA ILE A 30 -16.02 10.39 -11.68
C ILE A 30 -14.64 9.76 -11.70
N ILE A 31 -14.39 8.92 -12.71
CA ILE A 31 -13.21 8.09 -12.83
C ILE A 31 -12.30 8.67 -13.93
N GLY A 32 -10.99 8.50 -13.80
CA GLY A 32 -10.02 8.82 -14.84
C GLY A 32 -9.04 9.96 -14.52
N TYR A 33 -9.30 10.78 -13.51
CA TYR A 33 -8.41 11.89 -13.15
C TYR A 33 -7.01 11.46 -12.70
N LEU A 34 -6.88 10.26 -12.13
CA LEU A 34 -5.61 9.68 -11.68
C LEU A 34 -5.08 8.61 -12.64
N HIS A 35 -5.67 8.47 -13.82
CA HIS A 35 -5.23 7.49 -14.80
C HIS A 35 -3.86 7.87 -15.39
N THR A 36 -2.86 6.99 -15.21
CA THR A 36 -1.47 7.21 -15.64
C THR A 36 -1.06 6.36 -16.83
N GLY A 37 -1.94 5.53 -17.38
CA GLY A 37 -1.64 4.57 -18.44
C GLY A 37 -0.74 3.41 -17.99
N MET A 38 -0.84 3.05 -16.70
CA MET A 38 0.00 2.05 -16.05
C MET A 38 -0.08 0.67 -16.72
N GLU A 39 -1.25 0.27 -17.20
CA GLU A 39 -1.46 -0.98 -17.93
C GLU A 39 -0.67 -1.01 -19.26
N LYS A 40 -0.58 0.12 -19.95
CA LYS A 40 0.21 0.23 -21.18
C LYS A 40 1.71 0.16 -20.90
N THR A 41 2.17 0.81 -19.85
CA THR A 41 3.55 0.70 -19.37
C THR A 41 3.89 -0.75 -19.01
N GLY A 42 2.94 -1.47 -18.37
CA GLY A 42 3.12 -2.87 -18.00
C GLY A 42 3.36 -3.81 -19.20
N GLU A 43 2.80 -3.51 -20.38
CA GLU A 43 3.04 -4.29 -21.59
C GLU A 43 4.49 -4.18 -22.11
N GLU A 44 5.18 -3.09 -21.80
CA GLU A 44 6.53 -2.80 -22.30
C GLU A 44 7.64 -3.23 -21.33
N LEU A 45 7.30 -3.47 -20.05
CA LEU A 45 8.25 -3.84 -19.01
C LEU A 45 8.56 -5.34 -19.02
N THR A 46 9.80 -5.68 -18.67
CA THR A 46 10.17 -7.06 -18.36
C THR A 46 9.56 -7.51 -17.02
N TYR A 47 9.46 -8.82 -16.78
CA TYR A 47 8.98 -9.35 -15.50
C TYR A 47 9.80 -8.90 -14.29
N LEU A 48 11.10 -8.61 -14.45
CA LEU A 48 11.93 -8.06 -13.37
C LEU A 48 11.66 -6.57 -13.09
N GLN A 49 11.21 -5.84 -14.09
CA GLN A 49 10.83 -4.43 -13.97
C GLN A 49 9.38 -4.26 -13.52
N GLY A 50 8.53 -5.28 -13.74
CA GLY A 50 7.12 -5.25 -13.38
C GLY A 50 6.82 -4.83 -11.94
N PRO A 51 7.54 -5.33 -10.92
CA PRO A 51 7.33 -4.92 -9.53
C PRO A 51 7.45 -3.41 -9.31
N THR A 52 8.32 -2.71 -10.05
CA THR A 52 8.45 -1.23 -9.94
C THR A 52 7.20 -0.50 -10.43
N ASN A 53 6.46 -1.09 -11.36
CA ASN A 53 5.21 -0.53 -11.87
C ASN A 53 4.04 -0.85 -10.94
N VAL A 54 3.87 -2.12 -10.58
CA VAL A 54 2.72 -2.56 -9.79
C VAL A 54 2.75 -2.10 -8.33
N THR A 55 3.93 -1.88 -7.76
CA THR A 55 4.08 -1.40 -6.38
C THR A 55 3.35 -0.07 -6.13
N ARG A 56 3.10 0.71 -7.18
CA ARG A 56 2.43 2.01 -7.14
C ARG A 56 0.92 1.97 -7.38
N MET A 57 0.35 0.80 -7.63
CA MET A 57 -1.09 0.65 -7.88
C MET A 57 -1.89 0.98 -6.62
N ASP A 58 -1.56 0.31 -5.52
CA ASP A 58 -2.03 0.65 -4.19
C ASP A 58 -0.83 1.07 -3.35
N TYR A 59 -0.60 2.38 -3.24
CA TYR A 59 0.53 2.95 -2.52
C TYR A 59 0.43 2.79 -0.99
N VAL A 60 -0.69 2.28 -0.49
CA VAL A 60 -0.86 1.92 0.93
C VAL A 60 -0.52 0.46 1.19
N SER A 61 -0.51 -0.38 0.14
CA SER A 61 -0.19 -1.80 0.21
C SER A 61 0.84 -2.23 -0.84
N PRO A 62 1.95 -1.51 -1.00
CA PRO A 62 2.91 -1.74 -2.09
C PRO A 62 3.48 -3.16 -2.12
N LEU A 63 3.79 -3.74 -0.97
CA LEU A 63 4.35 -5.10 -0.89
C LEU A 63 3.36 -6.18 -1.29
N PHE A 64 2.05 -5.98 -1.08
CA PHE A 64 1.02 -6.90 -1.58
C PHE A 64 0.91 -6.84 -3.10
N ASN A 65 1.02 -5.66 -3.72
CA ASN A 65 1.04 -5.53 -5.17
C ASN A 65 2.22 -6.30 -5.77
N GLU A 66 3.41 -6.13 -5.18
CA GLU A 66 4.63 -6.85 -5.59
C GLU A 66 4.47 -8.36 -5.42
N LEU A 67 3.86 -8.80 -4.30
CA LEU A 67 3.63 -10.21 -4.01
C LEU A 67 2.72 -10.85 -5.05
N VAL A 68 1.59 -10.24 -5.35
CA VAL A 68 0.61 -10.79 -6.33
C VAL A 68 1.26 -10.93 -7.70
N PHE A 69 1.98 -9.90 -8.15
CA PHE A 69 2.69 -9.93 -9.42
C PHE A 69 3.77 -11.01 -9.45
N SER A 70 4.58 -11.12 -8.38
CA SER A 70 5.64 -12.11 -8.28
C SER A 70 5.10 -13.55 -8.28
N LEU A 71 4.03 -13.82 -7.49
CA LEU A 71 3.38 -15.14 -7.46
C LEU A 71 2.80 -15.52 -8.82
N ALA A 72 2.18 -14.58 -9.53
CA ALA A 72 1.65 -14.84 -10.87
C ALA A 72 2.77 -15.19 -11.86
N THR A 73 3.86 -14.43 -11.83
CA THR A 73 5.03 -14.64 -12.69
C THR A 73 5.73 -15.97 -12.37
N GLU A 74 5.94 -16.27 -11.09
CA GLU A 74 6.54 -17.54 -10.64
C GLU A 74 5.71 -18.75 -11.09
N LYS A 75 4.40 -18.65 -10.98
CA LYS A 75 3.49 -19.70 -11.46
C LYS A 75 3.55 -19.89 -12.98
N LEU A 76 3.70 -18.82 -13.75
CA LEU A 76 3.83 -18.89 -15.21
C LEU A 76 5.17 -19.50 -15.65
N LEU A 77 6.23 -19.23 -14.89
CA LEU A 77 7.59 -19.69 -15.20
C LEU A 77 7.95 -21.00 -14.51
N ASP A 78 7.06 -21.55 -13.68
CA ASP A 78 7.28 -22.77 -12.86
C ASP A 78 8.56 -22.66 -12.00
N VAL A 79 8.74 -21.49 -11.37
CA VAL A 79 9.92 -21.18 -10.53
C VAL A 79 9.58 -21.43 -9.06
N GLU A 80 10.37 -22.28 -8.41
CA GLU A 80 10.31 -22.48 -6.96
C GLU A 80 11.15 -21.40 -6.24
N ILE A 81 10.61 -20.88 -5.11
CA ILE A 81 11.28 -19.90 -4.28
C ILE A 81 11.89 -20.55 -3.02
N PRO A 82 13.01 -20.03 -2.51
CA PRO A 82 13.59 -20.49 -1.25
C PRO A 82 12.61 -20.33 -0.08
N PRO A 83 12.51 -21.31 0.84
CA PRO A 83 11.60 -21.20 2.00
C PRO A 83 11.84 -19.94 2.85
N ARG A 84 13.10 -19.50 2.98
CA ARG A 84 13.44 -18.26 3.68
C ARG A 84 12.80 -17.04 3.03
N ALA A 85 12.80 -16.94 1.71
CA ALA A 85 12.15 -15.85 0.99
C ALA A 85 10.63 -15.82 1.24
N THR A 86 9.98 -16.99 1.35
CA THR A 86 8.56 -17.10 1.70
C THR A 86 8.27 -16.49 3.08
N TRP A 87 9.08 -16.78 4.08
CA TRP A 87 8.93 -16.23 5.42
C TRP A 87 9.17 -14.73 5.48
N ILE A 88 10.19 -14.24 4.74
CA ILE A 88 10.46 -12.81 4.64
C ILE A 88 9.29 -12.08 3.96
N ARG A 89 8.77 -12.59 2.86
CA ARG A 89 7.59 -12.04 2.19
C ARG A 89 6.40 -11.95 3.13
N MET A 90 6.16 -13.02 3.91
CA MET A 90 5.05 -13.05 4.88
C MET A 90 5.22 -11.95 5.94
N LEU A 91 6.40 -11.85 6.56
CA LEU A 91 6.69 -10.82 7.55
C LEU A 91 6.47 -9.41 7.00
N MET A 92 7.06 -9.13 5.84
CA MET A 92 6.98 -7.81 5.21
C MET A 92 5.55 -7.44 4.81
N CYS A 93 4.77 -8.40 4.32
CA CYS A 93 3.36 -8.18 3.99
C CYS A 93 2.51 -7.95 5.24
N GLU A 94 2.74 -8.67 6.34
CA GLU A 94 2.01 -8.45 7.58
C GLU A 94 2.29 -7.06 8.18
N LEU A 95 3.54 -6.62 8.20
CA LEU A 95 3.89 -5.26 8.60
C LEU A 95 3.26 -4.21 7.67
N ASN A 96 3.22 -4.48 6.35
CA ASN A 96 2.54 -3.61 5.40
C ASN A 96 1.03 -3.53 5.68
N ARG A 97 0.39 -4.67 5.99
CA ARG A 97 -1.02 -4.70 6.37
C ARG A 97 -1.28 -3.86 7.63
N MET A 98 -0.44 -3.99 8.65
CA MET A 98 -0.52 -3.16 9.86
C MET A 98 -0.39 -1.67 9.53
N SER A 99 0.62 -1.29 8.76
CA SER A 99 0.83 0.09 8.29
C SER A 99 -0.39 0.66 7.57
N SER A 100 -1.01 -0.14 6.70
CA SER A 100 -2.24 0.23 5.98
C SER A 100 -3.43 0.42 6.92
N GLN A 101 -3.62 -0.49 7.88
CA GLN A 101 -4.72 -0.42 8.84
C GLN A 101 -4.57 0.78 9.79
N VAL A 102 -3.37 1.08 10.23
CA VAL A 102 -3.08 2.26 11.08
C VAL A 102 -3.41 3.55 10.33
N LEU A 103 -3.05 3.65 9.04
CA LEU A 103 -3.45 4.77 8.20
C LEU A 103 -4.97 4.89 8.09
N TRP A 104 -5.66 3.76 7.84
CA TRP A 104 -7.10 3.74 7.76
C TRP A 104 -7.76 4.22 9.06
N LEU A 105 -7.32 3.74 10.21
CA LEU A 105 -7.82 4.18 11.52
C LEU A 105 -7.58 5.68 11.74
N ALA A 106 -6.40 6.18 11.41
CA ALA A 106 -6.02 7.59 11.56
C ALA A 106 -6.93 8.51 10.71
N THR A 107 -7.14 8.16 9.45
CA THR A 107 -7.96 8.95 8.52
C THR A 107 -9.45 8.89 8.87
N ASN A 108 -9.98 7.72 9.24
CA ASN A 108 -11.35 7.60 9.70
C ASN A 108 -11.61 8.36 11.02
N GLY A 109 -10.67 8.29 11.96
CA GLY A 109 -10.76 9.05 13.19
C GLY A 109 -10.82 10.56 12.93
N MET A 110 -9.99 11.06 12.03
CA MET A 110 -10.00 12.46 11.61
C MET A 110 -11.35 12.84 10.96
N ASP A 111 -11.88 12.01 10.07
CA ASP A 111 -13.16 12.23 9.39
C ASP A 111 -14.36 12.28 10.36
N LEU A 112 -14.25 11.57 11.48
CA LEU A 112 -15.24 11.60 12.57
C LEU A 112 -15.03 12.74 13.58
N GLY A 113 -14.02 13.60 13.35
CA GLY A 113 -13.73 14.77 14.19
C GLY A 113 -12.61 14.55 15.22
N ALA A 114 -12.08 13.34 15.35
CA ALA A 114 -10.95 13.04 16.25
C ALA A 114 -9.60 13.34 15.57
N VAL A 115 -9.29 14.62 15.35
CA VAL A 115 -8.11 15.07 14.60
C VAL A 115 -6.79 14.52 15.16
N SER A 116 -6.69 14.36 16.48
CA SER A 116 -5.50 13.79 17.14
C SER A 116 -5.20 12.35 16.70
N MET A 117 -6.18 11.60 16.27
CA MET A 117 -6.00 10.22 15.76
C MET A 117 -5.07 10.19 14.54
N MET A 118 -5.14 11.21 13.69
CA MET A 118 -4.24 11.35 12.54
C MET A 118 -2.78 11.42 12.98
N ILE A 119 -2.49 12.24 13.99
CA ILE A 119 -1.11 12.43 14.48
C ILE A 119 -0.59 11.14 15.12
N TYR A 120 -1.37 10.50 15.98
CA TYR A 120 -0.96 9.26 16.63
C TYR A 120 -0.77 8.12 15.63
N GLY A 121 -1.71 7.92 14.73
CA GLY A 121 -1.60 6.86 13.72
C GLY A 121 -0.39 7.05 12.80
N PHE A 122 -0.10 8.27 12.38
CA PHE A 122 1.08 8.52 11.55
C PHE A 122 2.40 8.34 12.32
N ARG A 123 2.43 8.62 13.62
CA ARG A 123 3.59 8.32 14.47
C ARG A 123 3.88 6.82 14.51
N GLU A 124 2.87 6.00 14.75
CA GLU A 124 3.05 4.53 14.79
C GLU A 124 3.40 3.98 13.40
N ARG A 125 2.75 4.49 12.36
CA ARG A 125 3.07 4.11 10.98
C ARG A 125 4.52 4.44 10.61
N GLU A 126 5.06 5.53 11.12
CA GLU A 126 6.43 5.97 10.84
C GLU A 126 7.49 4.94 11.28
N SER A 127 7.29 4.27 12.40
CA SER A 127 8.21 3.21 12.86
C SER A 127 8.25 2.03 11.88
N ILE A 128 7.10 1.65 11.31
CA ILE A 128 7.04 0.60 10.29
C ILE A 128 7.73 1.06 8.99
N LEU A 129 7.52 2.32 8.57
CA LEU A 129 8.17 2.86 7.36
C LEU A 129 9.68 2.97 7.52
N ALA A 130 10.18 3.33 8.71
CA ALA A 130 11.61 3.35 9.01
C ALA A 130 12.22 1.93 8.94
N PHE A 131 11.50 0.92 9.43
CA PHE A 131 11.91 -0.47 9.26
C PHE A 131 11.95 -0.88 7.78
N PHE A 132 10.95 -0.52 6.99
CA PHE A 132 10.96 -0.79 5.55
C PHE A 132 12.14 -0.13 4.85
N GLU A 133 12.47 1.11 5.20
CA GLU A 133 13.65 1.79 4.65
C GLU A 133 14.95 1.07 5.03
N LYS A 134 15.07 0.59 6.26
CA LYS A 134 16.23 -0.19 6.71
C LYS A 134 16.40 -1.49 5.93
N VAL A 135 15.30 -2.18 5.61
CA VAL A 135 15.31 -3.47 4.90
C VAL A 135 15.44 -3.31 3.39
N THR A 136 14.72 -2.36 2.81
CA THR A 136 14.53 -2.25 1.35
C THR A 136 15.25 -1.07 0.72
N GLY A 137 15.72 -0.13 1.52
CA GLY A 137 16.27 1.15 1.08
C GLY A 137 15.21 2.22 0.76
N LEU A 138 13.93 1.88 0.83
CA LEU A 138 12.81 2.78 0.51
C LEU A 138 11.70 2.68 1.57
N ARG A 139 11.14 3.81 1.92
CA ARG A 139 10.00 3.91 2.87
C ARG A 139 8.72 3.32 2.31
N MET A 140 8.47 3.53 1.00
CA MET A 140 7.32 3.06 0.24
C MET A 140 7.73 2.71 -1.19
N ASN A 141 6.89 1.93 -1.90
CA ASN A 141 7.14 1.51 -3.28
C ASN A 141 8.48 0.79 -3.42
N HIS A 142 8.65 -0.27 -2.66
CA HIS A 142 9.92 -0.86 -2.29
C HIS A 142 10.62 -1.63 -3.42
N ASN A 143 9.87 -2.23 -4.36
CA ASN A 143 10.42 -3.16 -5.35
C ASN A 143 11.29 -4.26 -4.70
N TYR A 144 10.85 -4.73 -3.52
CA TYR A 144 11.59 -5.67 -2.69
C TYR A 144 11.21 -7.12 -2.95
N ILE A 145 9.91 -7.40 -3.09
CA ILE A 145 9.42 -8.73 -3.50
C ILE A 145 9.51 -8.81 -5.02
N ARG A 146 10.28 -9.79 -5.49
CA ARG A 146 10.57 -9.98 -6.92
C ARG A 146 10.33 -11.42 -7.32
N PRO A 147 10.02 -11.71 -8.60
CA PRO A 147 9.97 -13.08 -9.09
C PRO A 147 11.26 -13.83 -8.73
N GLY A 148 11.12 -14.98 -8.07
CA GLY A 148 12.23 -15.78 -7.56
C GLY A 148 12.61 -15.55 -6.09
N GLY A 149 12.01 -14.56 -5.41
CA GLY A 149 12.25 -14.34 -3.97
C GLY A 149 12.11 -12.90 -3.50
N VAL A 150 13.15 -12.37 -2.88
CA VAL A 150 13.27 -11.00 -2.37
C VAL A 150 14.60 -10.40 -2.83
N ALA A 151 14.68 -9.07 -2.85
CA ALA A 151 15.85 -8.35 -3.36
C ALA A 151 17.12 -8.54 -2.49
N ALA A 152 16.92 -8.65 -1.17
CA ALA A 152 17.99 -8.84 -0.20
C ALA A 152 17.48 -9.57 1.04
N ASP A 153 18.36 -10.17 1.83
CA ASP A 153 18.02 -10.76 3.12
C ASP A 153 17.77 -9.66 4.17
N LEU A 154 17.16 -10.04 5.28
CA LEU A 154 16.94 -9.14 6.41
C LEU A 154 18.28 -8.73 7.05
N PRO A 155 18.46 -7.47 7.43
CA PRO A 155 19.68 -6.99 8.08
C PRO A 155 19.83 -7.54 9.50
N GLU A 156 21.03 -7.48 10.05
CA GLU A 156 21.24 -7.84 11.46
C GLU A 156 20.38 -6.97 12.39
N GLY A 157 19.87 -7.58 13.46
CA GLY A 157 19.00 -6.91 14.45
C GLY A 157 17.56 -6.71 14.00
N TRP A 158 17.15 -7.17 12.82
CA TRP A 158 15.78 -7.01 12.31
C TRP A 158 14.70 -7.49 13.28
N ARG A 159 15.00 -8.54 14.06
CA ARG A 159 14.04 -9.11 15.01
C ARG A 159 13.72 -8.14 16.15
N ASP A 160 14.73 -7.49 16.67
CA ASP A 160 14.58 -6.54 17.78
C ASP A 160 13.87 -5.27 17.29
N ASP A 161 14.13 -4.84 16.05
CA ASP A 161 13.40 -3.75 15.42
C ASP A 161 11.90 -4.07 15.31
N VAL A 162 11.56 -5.29 14.82
CA VAL A 162 10.15 -5.71 14.69
C VAL A 162 9.48 -5.83 16.04
N LEU A 163 10.15 -6.40 17.04
CA LEU A 163 9.59 -6.49 18.39
C LEU A 163 9.35 -5.09 18.98
N GLY A 164 10.26 -4.14 18.78
CA GLY A 164 10.07 -2.75 19.22
C GLY A 164 8.97 -1.99 18.48
N ILE A 165 8.53 -2.45 17.32
CA ILE A 165 7.34 -1.91 16.62
C ILE A 165 6.05 -2.48 17.21
N LEU A 166 6.09 -3.70 17.75
CA LEU A 166 4.91 -4.40 18.27
C LEU A 166 4.59 -4.06 19.74
N ASP A 167 5.56 -3.51 20.50
CA ASP A 167 5.42 -3.05 21.88
C ASP A 167 4.80 -1.63 21.94
#